data_a91256a5a3acf1f75b86c8115d28eab0
#
_entry.id   a91256a5a3acf1f75b86c8115d28eab0
#
_cell.length_a   1.000
_cell.length_b   1.000
_cell.length_c   1.000
_cell.angle_alpha   90.00
_cell.angle_beta   90.00
_cell.angle_gamma   90.00
#
_symmetry.space_group_name_H-M   'P 1'
#
loop_
_entity.id
_entity.type
_entity.pdbx_description
1 polymer ?
#
loop_
_entity_poly.entity_id
_entity_poly.type
_entity_poly.pdbx_seq_one_letter_code
_entity_poly.pdbx_strand_id
1 'polypeptide(L)'
;MKKRKWIWIGLAVILVVSVLLLSNPQVRTNLFVRLYHDDIEEGLRINVGVPADDAVLFGYKYVNTWEGEHSMVEFLITTRGDTYYGCYYSPDDVPLAFQNTEAELTQCGHDSWKWSAEGDNAGKTMNIMDHWYYFEASF
;
A
#
# COMPACT_ATOMS: atom_id res chain seq x y z
N MET A 1 -11.85 -42.90 7.30
CA MET A 1 -10.46 -42.44 7.15
C MET A 1 -10.19 -41.60 5.88
N LYS A 2 -10.76 -41.98 4.72
CA LYS A 2 -10.53 -41.21 3.46
C LYS A 2 -11.00 -39.73 3.52
N LYS A 3 -12.17 -39.43 4.10
CA LYS A 3 -12.72 -38.05 4.19
C LYS A 3 -11.86 -37.11 5.02
N ARG A 4 -11.22 -37.56 6.09
CA ARG A 4 -10.32 -36.73 6.92
C ARG A 4 -9.05 -36.31 6.15
N LYS A 5 -8.49 -37.19 5.30
CA LYS A 5 -7.32 -36.82 4.46
C LYS A 5 -7.63 -35.71 3.48
N TRP A 6 -8.80 -35.73 2.85
CA TRP A 6 -9.19 -34.66 1.90
C TRP A 6 -9.40 -33.31 2.58
N ILE A 7 -9.91 -33.31 3.83
CA ILE A 7 -10.03 -32.08 4.63
C ILE A 7 -8.65 -31.47 4.89
N TRP A 8 -7.67 -32.27 5.31
CA TRP A 8 -6.31 -31.79 5.56
C TRP A 8 -5.60 -31.30 4.30
N ILE A 9 -5.81 -31.96 3.17
CA ILE A 9 -5.30 -31.51 1.87
C ILE A 9 -5.93 -30.16 1.50
N GLY A 10 -7.23 -30.01 1.65
CA GLY A 10 -7.92 -28.74 1.40
C GLY A 10 -7.40 -27.60 2.27
N LEU A 11 -7.21 -27.83 3.57
CA LEU A 11 -6.64 -26.85 4.49
C LEU A 11 -5.20 -26.48 4.13
N ALA A 12 -4.38 -27.45 3.74
CA ALA A 12 -3.01 -27.19 3.31
C ALA A 12 -2.96 -26.34 2.03
N VAL A 13 -3.82 -26.64 1.05
CA VAL A 13 -3.93 -25.84 -0.18
C VAL A 13 -4.36 -24.39 0.12
N ILE A 14 -5.38 -24.22 0.97
CA ILE A 14 -5.83 -22.89 1.39
C ILE A 14 -4.69 -22.12 2.06
N LEU A 15 -3.95 -22.75 2.96
CA LEU A 15 -2.82 -22.13 3.63
C LEU A 15 -1.73 -21.70 2.64
N VAL A 16 -1.35 -22.57 1.70
CA VAL A 16 -0.33 -22.25 0.69
C VAL A 16 -0.79 -21.09 -0.21
N VAL A 17 -2.03 -21.13 -0.68
CA VAL A 17 -2.58 -20.04 -1.51
C VAL A 17 -2.61 -18.73 -0.72
N SER A 18 -3.02 -18.75 0.55
CA SER A 18 -3.02 -17.56 1.40
C SER A 18 -1.62 -16.98 1.59
N VAL A 19 -0.62 -17.82 1.83
CA VAL A 19 0.78 -17.38 1.94
C VAL A 19 1.28 -16.77 0.64
N LEU A 20 0.96 -17.37 -0.50
CA LEU A 20 1.36 -16.84 -1.82
C LEU A 20 0.70 -15.49 -2.10
N LEU A 21 -0.59 -15.34 -1.81
CA LEU A 21 -1.31 -14.07 -1.97
C LEU A 21 -0.73 -12.97 -1.07
N LEU A 22 -0.51 -13.27 0.21
CA LEU A 22 0.05 -12.32 1.18
C LEU A 22 1.53 -12.00 0.94
N SER A 23 2.23 -12.81 0.16
CA SER A 23 3.59 -12.47 -0.30
C SER A 23 3.59 -11.44 -1.44
N ASN A 24 2.45 -11.19 -2.10
CA ASN A 24 2.34 -10.14 -3.12
C ASN A 24 2.21 -8.76 -2.43
N PRO A 25 3.13 -7.80 -2.69
CA PRO A 25 3.12 -6.49 -2.04
C PRO A 25 1.82 -5.72 -2.24
N GLN A 26 1.24 -5.74 -3.43
CA GLN A 26 -0.01 -5.04 -3.74
C GLN A 26 -1.19 -5.63 -2.98
N VAL A 27 -1.32 -6.97 -2.94
CA VAL A 27 -2.38 -7.65 -2.19
C VAL A 27 -2.28 -7.32 -0.70
N ARG A 28 -1.07 -7.39 -0.16
CA ARG A 28 -0.80 -7.07 1.25
C ARG A 28 -1.14 -5.61 1.57
N THR A 29 -0.75 -4.67 0.71
CA THR A 29 -1.03 -3.25 0.88
C THR A 29 -2.53 -2.95 0.78
N ASN A 30 -3.21 -3.53 -0.22
CA ASN A 30 -4.66 -3.37 -0.35
C ASN A 30 -5.42 -3.91 0.86
N LEU A 31 -4.98 -5.03 1.41
CA LEU A 31 -5.58 -5.58 2.62
C LEU A 31 -5.34 -4.67 3.84
N PHE A 32 -4.14 -4.13 3.99
CA PHE A 32 -3.82 -3.16 5.04
C PHE A 32 -4.76 -1.94 4.97
N VAL A 33 -4.92 -1.32 3.81
CA VAL A 33 -5.82 -0.18 3.63
C VAL A 33 -7.26 -0.55 3.99
N ARG A 34 -7.77 -1.65 3.43
CA ARG A 34 -9.16 -2.08 3.68
C ARG A 34 -9.48 -2.40 5.13
N LEU A 35 -8.49 -2.81 5.91
CA LEU A 35 -8.66 -3.13 7.32
C LEU A 35 -8.53 -1.92 8.24
N TYR A 36 -7.71 -0.93 7.87
CA TYR A 36 -7.28 0.12 8.80
C TYR A 36 -7.56 1.55 8.34
N HIS A 37 -8.12 1.78 7.12
CA HIS A 37 -8.34 3.13 6.61
C HIS A 37 -9.19 3.99 7.56
N ASP A 38 -10.29 3.46 8.11
CA ASP A 38 -11.17 4.19 9.01
C ASP A 38 -10.42 4.64 10.30
N ASP A 39 -9.65 3.73 10.90
CA ASP A 39 -8.88 4.01 12.12
C ASP A 39 -7.77 5.05 11.85
N ILE A 40 -7.13 4.96 10.69
CA ILE A 40 -6.08 5.89 10.29
C ILE A 40 -6.67 7.27 10.00
N GLU A 41 -7.72 7.36 9.21
CA GLU A 41 -8.38 8.62 8.88
C GLU A 41 -8.92 9.32 10.12
N GLU A 42 -9.54 8.56 11.02
CA GLU A 42 -10.00 9.11 12.30
C GLU A 42 -8.83 9.60 13.15
N GLY A 43 -7.74 8.83 13.26
CA GLY A 43 -6.54 9.23 13.99
C GLY A 43 -5.89 10.50 13.45
N LEU A 44 -5.85 10.64 12.12
CA LEU A 44 -5.37 11.85 11.44
C LEU A 44 -6.31 13.05 11.70
N ARG A 45 -7.62 12.84 11.61
CA ARG A 45 -8.64 13.87 11.81
C ARG A 45 -8.61 14.48 13.21
N ILE A 46 -8.43 13.65 14.24
CA ILE A 46 -8.39 14.10 15.65
C ILE A 46 -6.96 14.35 16.16
N ASN A 47 -5.97 14.28 15.27
CA ASN A 47 -4.57 14.57 15.55
C ASN A 47 -3.94 13.70 16.66
N VAL A 48 -4.36 12.45 16.78
CA VAL A 48 -3.74 11.46 17.69
C VAL A 48 -2.74 10.56 16.97
N GLY A 49 -2.61 10.70 15.63
CA GLY A 49 -1.71 9.91 14.80
C GLY A 49 -2.32 8.62 14.27
N VAL A 50 -1.48 7.76 13.74
CA VAL A 50 -1.87 6.48 13.13
C VAL A 50 -1.63 5.33 14.12
N PRO A 51 -2.34 4.18 13.98
CA PRO A 51 -2.05 2.99 14.78
C PRO A 51 -0.58 2.58 14.68
N ALA A 52 0.02 2.14 15.78
CA ALA A 52 1.39 1.64 15.78
C ALA A 52 1.54 0.41 14.86
N ASP A 53 2.73 0.21 14.28
CA ASP A 53 2.99 -0.87 13.34
C ASP A 53 2.76 -2.27 13.92
N ASP A 54 2.99 -2.46 15.21
CA ASP A 54 2.72 -3.69 15.96
C ASP A 54 1.24 -3.89 16.32
N ALA A 55 0.43 -2.84 16.23
CA ALA A 55 -1.02 -2.89 16.45
C ALA A 55 -1.82 -3.28 15.18
N VAL A 56 -1.16 -3.35 14.02
CA VAL A 56 -1.79 -3.65 12.73
C VAL A 56 -1.31 -4.98 12.16
N LEU A 57 -2.23 -5.72 11.56
CA LEU A 57 -1.91 -6.95 10.85
C LEU A 57 -1.13 -6.62 9.57
N PHE A 58 -0.01 -7.32 9.35
CA PHE A 58 0.92 -7.06 8.24
C PHE A 58 1.64 -5.71 8.29
N GLY A 59 1.67 -5.02 9.38
CA GLY A 59 2.42 -3.82 9.71
C GLY A 59 3.03 -3.00 8.57
N TYR A 60 3.45 -1.83 8.88
CA TYR A 60 4.25 -0.99 7.96
C TYR A 60 5.67 -0.82 8.54
N LYS A 61 6.64 -0.53 7.68
CA LYS A 61 8.03 -0.30 8.12
C LYS A 61 8.23 1.11 8.67
N TYR A 62 7.58 2.09 8.02
CA TYR A 62 7.52 3.47 8.50
C TYR A 62 6.29 4.18 7.95
N VAL A 63 5.95 5.29 8.58
CA VAL A 63 4.97 6.27 8.12
C VAL A 63 5.61 7.65 8.10
N ASN A 64 5.38 8.40 7.03
CA ASN A 64 5.83 9.78 6.88
C ASN A 64 4.72 10.66 6.32
N THR A 65 4.74 11.93 6.73
CA THR A 65 3.91 12.96 6.12
C THR A 65 4.78 13.81 5.19
N TRP A 66 4.33 13.96 3.97
CA TRP A 66 4.98 14.76 2.95
C TRP A 66 4.09 15.94 2.60
N GLU A 67 4.64 17.13 2.71
CA GLU A 67 3.96 18.39 2.38
C GLU A 67 4.28 18.81 0.95
N GLY A 68 3.39 19.59 0.33
CA GLY A 68 3.54 20.12 -1.02
C GLY A 68 2.29 20.90 -1.45
N GLU A 69 2.05 21.03 -2.73
CA GLU A 69 0.80 21.56 -3.25
C GLU A 69 -0.39 20.70 -2.75
N HIS A 70 -0.17 19.40 -2.75
CA HIS A 70 -1.03 18.41 -2.11
C HIS A 70 -0.20 17.66 -1.07
N SER A 71 -0.75 17.42 0.10
CA SER A 71 -0.08 16.63 1.13
C SER A 71 -0.40 15.14 1.01
N MET A 72 0.44 14.30 1.59
CA MET A 72 0.18 12.87 1.70
C MET A 72 0.72 12.28 3.00
N VAL A 73 0.05 11.26 3.52
CA VAL A 73 0.57 10.40 4.59
C VAL A 73 0.91 9.05 3.99
N GLU A 74 2.19 8.73 3.95
CA GLU A 74 2.74 7.57 3.24
C GLU A 74 3.14 6.45 4.22
N PHE A 75 2.73 5.23 3.90
CA PHE A 75 3.04 4.00 4.63
C PHE A 75 3.89 3.09 3.76
N LEU A 76 5.14 2.87 4.13
CA LEU A 76 5.98 1.86 3.50
C LEU A 76 5.64 0.49 4.08
N ILE A 77 5.12 -0.41 3.27
CA ILE A 77 4.72 -1.77 3.69
C ILE A 77 5.87 -2.76 3.53
N THR A 78 6.57 -2.74 2.40
CA THR A 78 7.68 -3.66 2.15
C THR A 78 8.64 -3.14 1.10
N THR A 79 9.82 -3.74 1.04
CA THR A 79 10.83 -3.47 0.01
C THR A 79 11.30 -4.78 -0.61
N ARG A 80 11.65 -4.75 -1.91
CA ARG A 80 12.27 -5.86 -2.62
C ARG A 80 13.37 -5.33 -3.52
N GLY A 81 14.64 -5.61 -3.17
CA GLY A 81 15.77 -4.95 -3.82
C GLY A 81 15.63 -3.44 -3.71
N ASP A 82 15.71 -2.74 -4.82
CA ASP A 82 15.63 -1.29 -4.93
C ASP A 82 14.19 -0.79 -5.15
N THR A 83 13.19 -1.65 -4.96
CA THR A 83 11.78 -1.30 -5.14
C THR A 83 11.05 -1.23 -3.81
N TYR A 84 10.34 -0.13 -3.61
CA TYR A 84 9.54 0.21 -2.44
C TYR A 84 8.06 0.03 -2.77
N TYR A 85 7.31 -0.55 -1.82
CA TYR A 85 5.88 -0.84 -1.98
C TYR A 85 5.12 -0.38 -0.76
N GLY A 86 4.01 0.30 -0.99
CA GLY A 86 3.16 0.74 0.11
C GLY A 86 1.91 1.45 -0.37
N CYS A 87 1.36 2.26 0.50
CA CYS A 87 0.19 3.08 0.21
C CYS A 87 0.36 4.47 0.79
N TYR A 88 -0.50 5.38 0.35
CA TYR A 88 -0.63 6.68 0.96
C TYR A 88 -2.07 7.13 1.01
N TYR A 89 -2.35 7.94 2.02
CA TYR A 89 -3.58 8.72 2.14
C TYR A 89 -3.36 10.09 1.53
N SER A 90 -4.20 10.47 0.57
CA SER A 90 -4.20 11.77 -0.09
C SER A 90 -5.47 12.53 0.34
N PRO A 91 -5.37 13.54 1.21
CA PRO A 91 -6.55 14.31 1.65
C PRO A 91 -7.36 14.94 0.51
N ASP A 92 -6.67 15.34 -0.56
CA ASP A 92 -7.27 15.97 -1.74
C ASP A 92 -7.76 14.96 -2.79
N ASP A 93 -7.59 13.66 -2.52
CA ASP A 93 -7.94 12.55 -3.42
C ASP A 93 -7.31 12.67 -4.81
N VAL A 94 -6.04 13.02 -4.85
CA VAL A 94 -5.25 13.12 -6.09
C VAL A 94 -4.10 12.10 -6.10
N PRO A 95 -3.77 11.52 -7.27
CA PRO A 95 -2.62 10.65 -7.40
C PRO A 95 -1.33 11.47 -7.26
N LEU A 96 -0.36 10.94 -6.49
CA LEU A 96 0.92 11.56 -6.20
C LEU A 96 2.06 10.58 -6.47
N ALA A 97 3.26 11.08 -6.74
CA ALA A 97 4.47 10.29 -6.82
C ALA A 97 4.98 9.92 -5.41
N PHE A 98 5.81 8.90 -5.33
CA PHE A 98 6.45 8.47 -4.08
C PHE A 98 7.16 9.62 -3.37
N GLN A 99 6.97 9.72 -2.05
CA GLN A 99 7.49 10.80 -1.21
C GLN A 99 7.09 12.21 -1.68
N ASN A 100 5.94 12.31 -2.35
CA ASN A 100 5.47 13.57 -2.93
C ASN A 100 6.50 14.27 -3.84
N THR A 101 7.34 13.46 -4.49
CA THR A 101 8.36 13.96 -5.41
C THR A 101 7.69 14.68 -6.57
N GLU A 102 8.25 15.83 -6.96
CA GLU A 102 7.80 16.54 -8.16
C GLU A 102 8.08 15.70 -9.40
N ALA A 103 7.04 15.18 -10.01
CA ALA A 103 7.11 14.32 -11.17
C ALA A 103 5.84 14.42 -12.01
N GLU A 104 5.97 14.27 -13.32
CA GLU A 104 4.81 14.20 -14.19
C GLU A 104 4.16 12.81 -14.07
N LEU A 105 2.86 12.80 -13.72
CA LEU A 105 2.05 11.59 -13.67
C LEU A 105 1.32 11.40 -14.99
N THR A 106 1.61 10.30 -15.68
CA THR A 106 0.94 9.91 -16.92
C THR A 106 -0.03 8.79 -16.64
N GLN A 107 -1.32 9.03 -16.89
CA GLN A 107 -2.34 8.00 -16.73
C GLN A 107 -2.07 6.82 -17.69
N CYS A 108 -2.02 5.61 -17.15
CA CYS A 108 -1.76 4.38 -17.90
C CYS A 108 -2.87 3.33 -17.79
N GLY A 109 -3.96 3.64 -17.09
CA GLY A 109 -5.14 2.84 -16.88
C GLY A 109 -6.26 3.67 -16.28
N HIS A 110 -7.43 3.07 -16.01
CA HIS A 110 -8.57 3.79 -15.43
C HIS A 110 -8.19 4.46 -14.11
N ASP A 111 -7.54 3.71 -13.21
CA ASP A 111 -7.20 4.16 -11.85
C ASP A 111 -5.69 4.00 -11.57
N SER A 112 -4.86 4.18 -12.59
CA SER A 112 -3.43 4.00 -12.46
C SER A 112 -2.62 5.00 -13.28
N TRP A 113 -1.50 5.42 -12.70
CA TRP A 113 -0.58 6.41 -13.24
C TRP A 113 0.86 5.90 -13.12
N LYS A 114 1.68 6.24 -14.11
CA LYS A 114 3.13 6.09 -14.06
C LYS A 114 3.75 7.45 -13.86
N TRP A 115 4.88 7.48 -13.19
CA TRP A 115 5.67 8.68 -13.02
C TRP A 115 7.16 8.36 -13.19
N SER A 116 7.92 9.37 -13.56
CA SER A 116 9.38 9.36 -13.57
C SER A 116 9.90 10.69 -13.06
N ALA A 117 10.95 10.66 -12.26
CA ALA A 117 11.63 11.82 -11.73
C ALA A 117 13.06 11.85 -12.25
N GLU A 118 13.85 12.80 -11.78
CA GLU A 118 15.26 12.94 -12.17
C GLU A 118 16.07 11.68 -11.82
N GLY A 119 16.97 11.28 -12.71
CA GLY A 119 17.76 10.06 -12.59
C GLY A 119 16.97 8.81 -12.98
N ASP A 120 17.22 7.69 -12.29
CA ASP A 120 16.57 6.40 -12.55
C ASP A 120 15.27 6.23 -11.72
N ASN A 121 14.83 7.29 -11.05
CA ASN A 121 13.68 7.25 -10.16
C ASN A 121 12.38 7.18 -10.95
N ALA A 122 11.64 6.12 -10.78
CA ALA A 122 10.37 5.89 -11.46
C ALA A 122 9.43 5.02 -10.63
N GLY A 123 8.15 5.08 -10.98
CA GLY A 123 7.17 4.24 -10.31
C GLY A 123 5.79 4.32 -10.90
N LYS A 124 4.86 3.75 -10.16
CA LYS A 124 3.44 3.85 -10.45
C LYS A 124 2.65 4.08 -9.17
N THR A 125 1.51 4.69 -9.34
CA THR A 125 0.49 4.81 -8.31
C THR A 125 -0.85 4.30 -8.84
N MET A 126 -1.65 3.69 -7.97
CA MET A 126 -2.95 3.11 -8.34
C MET A 126 -3.95 3.43 -7.24
N ASN A 127 -5.14 3.88 -7.62
CA ASN A 127 -6.21 4.05 -6.65
C ASN A 127 -6.63 2.71 -6.06
N ILE A 128 -6.79 2.63 -4.74
CA ILE A 128 -7.34 1.48 -4.01
C ILE A 128 -8.80 1.73 -3.66
N MET A 129 -9.09 2.92 -3.16
CA MET A 129 -10.39 3.47 -2.79
C MET A 129 -10.24 4.97 -2.59
N ASP A 130 -11.34 5.67 -2.32
CA ASP A 130 -11.36 7.12 -2.10
C ASP A 130 -10.25 7.56 -1.15
N HIS A 131 -9.43 8.52 -1.56
CA HIS A 131 -8.26 9.06 -0.85
C HIS A 131 -7.07 8.10 -0.65
N TRP A 132 -7.18 6.83 -1.01
CA TRP A 132 -6.13 5.83 -0.79
C TRP A 132 -5.56 5.29 -2.08
N TYR A 133 -4.23 5.31 -2.15
CA TYR A 133 -3.46 4.89 -3.32
C TYR A 133 -2.36 3.90 -2.94
N TYR A 134 -2.18 2.89 -3.75
CA TYR A 134 -1.01 2.02 -3.74
C TYR A 134 0.12 2.67 -4.53
N PHE A 135 1.34 2.51 -4.09
CA PHE A 135 2.52 2.90 -4.85
C PHE A 135 3.54 1.77 -4.99
N GLU A 136 4.30 1.86 -6.07
CA GLU A 136 5.49 1.09 -6.35
C GLU A 136 6.53 2.06 -6.89
N ALA A 137 7.70 2.14 -6.25
CA ALA A 137 8.77 3.08 -6.59
C ALA A 137 10.12 2.38 -6.64
N SER A 138 10.89 2.65 -7.68
CA SER A 138 12.24 2.10 -7.90
C SER A 138 13.26 3.22 -8.03
N PHE A 139 14.47 2.98 -7.49
CA PHE A 139 15.60 3.92 -7.48
C PHE A 139 16.86 3.25 -7.98
#